data_8d8fad32f3524ba6f92c77259bb55b8f
#
_entry.id   8d8fad32f3524ba6f92c77259bb55b8f
#
_cell.length_a   1.000
_cell.length_b   1.000
_cell.length_c   1.000
_cell.angle_alpha   90.00
_cell.angle_beta   90.00
_cell.angle_gamma   90.00
#
_symmetry.space_group_name_H-M   'P 1'
#
loop_
_entity.id
_entity.type
_entity.pdbx_description
1 polymer ?
#
loop_
_entity_poly.entity_id
_entity_poly.type
_entity_poly.pdbx_seq_one_letter_code
_entity_poly.pdbx_strand_id
1 'polypeptide(L)'
;GDNKLLGSLKEAVQAIGLKDGMTISFHHSFREGDEIIGQVLETIRDLGIKHLRFAPSAVVNIKNSSIVDFVKDGTIDRIEASGIRGSLGDAVLTGLMDEPVILRTHGARPRAIEAGELEIDAAFIGASAADEYGNATGQIGPNACGSLGYSFIDAYCASKVVVVTDNLVEYPCCPASISQQYVDYVVKVDRIGDPEKIGKGAARMTKNPRDLMIAERAADVIAASRMFKENFSFQTGAGAISIACTNYLAERMEKRGVKASFALGGMTA
;
A
#
# COMPACT_ATOMS: atom_id res chain seq x y z
N GLY A 1 -21.98 19.01 1.67
CA GLY A 1 -20.80 19.24 0.83
C GLY A 1 -21.16 19.00 -0.62
N ASP A 2 -20.37 19.53 -1.53
CA ASP A 2 -20.63 19.33 -2.96
C ASP A 2 -20.18 17.93 -3.38
N ASN A 3 -20.84 17.37 -4.39
CA ASN A 3 -20.45 16.11 -5.01
C ASN A 3 -19.06 16.24 -5.62
N LYS A 4 -18.17 15.29 -5.31
CA LYS A 4 -16.75 15.28 -5.72
C LYS A 4 -16.47 14.29 -6.85
N LEU A 5 -17.50 13.59 -7.33
CA LEU A 5 -17.36 12.58 -8.38
C LEU A 5 -17.01 13.23 -9.72
N LEU A 6 -15.92 12.77 -10.32
CA LEU A 6 -15.49 13.14 -11.67
C LEU A 6 -15.69 11.97 -12.63
N GLY A 7 -15.85 12.27 -13.90
CA GLY A 7 -16.16 11.29 -14.93
C GLY A 7 -14.97 10.42 -15.36
N SER A 8 -13.72 10.84 -15.07
CA SER A 8 -12.53 10.11 -15.52
C SER A 8 -11.28 10.46 -14.73
N LEU A 9 -10.26 9.59 -14.78
CA LEU A 9 -8.91 9.89 -14.27
C LEU A 9 -8.30 11.12 -14.96
N LYS A 10 -8.57 11.30 -16.25
CA LYS A 10 -8.11 12.47 -17.00
C LYS A 10 -8.65 13.77 -16.43
N GLU A 11 -9.96 13.83 -16.17
CA GLU A 11 -10.57 14.98 -15.50
C GLU A 11 -9.97 15.22 -14.12
N ALA A 12 -9.73 14.16 -13.34
CA ALA A 12 -9.13 14.29 -12.03
C ALA A 12 -7.71 14.86 -12.07
N VAL A 13 -6.85 14.34 -12.96
CA VAL A 13 -5.49 14.85 -13.15
C VAL A 13 -5.49 16.31 -13.56
N GLN A 14 -6.43 16.71 -14.41
CA GLN A 14 -6.60 18.12 -14.81
C GLN A 14 -7.14 19.00 -13.68
N ALA A 15 -8.14 18.51 -12.95
CA ALA A 15 -8.80 19.25 -11.87
C ALA A 15 -7.85 19.51 -10.67
N ILE A 16 -6.95 18.58 -10.35
CA ILE A 16 -5.91 18.80 -9.32
C ILE A 16 -4.79 19.72 -9.79
N GLY A 17 -4.73 20.03 -11.09
CA GLY A 17 -3.71 20.91 -11.65
C GLY A 17 -2.31 20.28 -11.65
N LEU A 18 -2.19 18.97 -11.85
CA LEU A 18 -0.90 18.28 -11.90
C LEU A 18 -0.02 18.82 -13.01
N LYS A 19 1.26 19.07 -12.70
CA LYS A 19 2.26 19.65 -13.61
C LYS A 19 3.59 18.94 -13.49
N ASP A 20 4.46 19.20 -14.46
CA ASP A 20 5.85 18.75 -14.44
C ASP A 20 6.54 19.08 -13.12
N GLY A 21 7.34 18.16 -12.64
CA GLY A 21 8.14 18.30 -11.42
C GLY A 21 7.41 18.03 -10.10
N MET A 22 6.08 17.89 -10.10
CA MET A 22 5.29 17.61 -8.91
C MET A 22 5.51 16.21 -8.35
N THR A 23 5.16 16.02 -7.09
CA THR A 23 5.24 14.74 -6.37
C THR A 23 3.88 14.04 -6.35
N ILE A 24 3.83 12.81 -6.83
CA ILE A 24 2.64 11.97 -6.80
C ILE A 24 2.82 10.78 -5.85
N SER A 25 1.76 10.44 -5.14
CA SER A 25 1.75 9.38 -4.14
C SER A 25 0.72 8.31 -4.46
N PHE A 26 1.11 7.05 -4.12
CA PHE A 26 0.27 5.86 -4.23
C PHE A 26 0.50 4.94 -3.03
N HIS A 27 -0.36 3.93 -2.89
CA HIS A 27 -0.30 2.99 -1.78
C HIS A 27 -0.31 1.55 -2.25
N HIS A 28 0.43 0.69 -1.55
CA HIS A 28 0.54 -0.73 -1.87
C HIS A 28 -0.57 -1.60 -1.22
N SER A 29 -1.70 -1.02 -0.87
CA SER A 29 -2.83 -1.73 -0.25
C SER A 29 -3.36 -2.88 -1.11
N PHE A 30 -3.34 -2.71 -2.43
CA PHE A 30 -3.77 -3.73 -3.39
C PHE A 30 -2.65 -4.70 -3.81
N ARG A 31 -1.43 -4.52 -3.29
CA ARG A 31 -0.29 -5.44 -3.46
C ARG A 31 -0.05 -5.78 -4.94
N GLU A 32 0.12 -7.09 -5.25
CA GLU A 32 0.34 -7.57 -6.61
C GLU A 32 -0.92 -7.47 -7.51
N GLY A 33 -2.07 -7.19 -6.91
CA GLY A 33 -3.33 -6.99 -7.61
C GLY A 33 -3.59 -5.55 -8.05
N ASP A 34 -2.71 -4.59 -7.73
CA ASP A 34 -2.93 -3.18 -8.06
C ASP A 34 -2.98 -2.92 -9.57
N GLU A 35 -4.01 -2.21 -10.00
CA GLU A 35 -4.17 -1.72 -11.38
C GLU A 35 -4.31 -0.19 -11.43
N ILE A 36 -4.35 0.49 -10.27
CA ILE A 36 -4.54 1.95 -10.20
C ILE A 36 -3.29 2.69 -10.64
N ILE A 37 -2.12 2.29 -10.12
CA ILE A 37 -0.86 2.97 -10.41
C ILE A 37 -0.62 3.04 -11.92
N GLY A 38 -0.83 1.92 -12.62
CA GLY A 38 -0.70 1.87 -14.07
C GLY A 38 -1.66 2.81 -14.79
N GLN A 39 -2.95 2.74 -14.47
CA GLN A 39 -3.98 3.58 -15.11
C GLN A 39 -3.74 5.07 -14.91
N VAL A 40 -3.33 5.48 -13.71
CA VAL A 40 -3.02 6.88 -13.42
C VAL A 40 -1.76 7.33 -14.14
N LEU A 41 -0.68 6.53 -14.14
CA LEU A 41 0.55 6.87 -14.83
C LEU A 41 0.38 6.93 -16.35
N GLU A 42 -0.40 6.03 -16.93
CA GLU A 42 -0.77 6.09 -18.36
C GLU A 42 -1.54 7.37 -18.68
N THR A 43 -2.53 7.74 -17.86
CA THR A 43 -3.28 8.98 -18.01
C THR A 43 -2.37 10.21 -17.92
N ILE A 44 -1.43 10.22 -16.98
CA ILE A 44 -0.46 11.30 -16.81
C ILE A 44 0.45 11.43 -18.05
N ARG A 45 0.96 10.31 -18.53
CA ARG A 45 1.79 10.23 -19.75
C ARG A 45 1.04 10.75 -20.97
N ASP A 46 -0.22 10.35 -21.14
CA ASP A 46 -1.08 10.77 -22.26
C ASP A 46 -1.39 12.27 -22.23
N LEU A 47 -1.37 12.88 -21.05
CA LEU A 47 -1.45 14.34 -20.87
C LEU A 47 -0.11 15.07 -21.10
N GLY A 48 0.97 14.33 -21.35
CA GLY A 48 2.29 14.89 -21.62
C GLY A 48 3.03 15.43 -20.40
N ILE A 49 2.56 15.10 -19.19
CA ILE A 49 3.19 15.55 -17.93
C ILE A 49 4.46 14.72 -17.67
N LYS A 50 5.54 15.39 -17.28
CA LYS A 50 6.89 14.83 -17.15
C LYS A 50 7.57 15.21 -15.83
N HIS A 51 8.71 14.57 -15.58
CA HIS A 51 9.62 14.91 -14.48
C HIS A 51 9.00 14.78 -13.08
N LEU A 52 8.04 13.85 -12.91
CA LEU A 52 7.40 13.66 -11.63
C LEU A 52 8.30 12.95 -10.62
N ARG A 53 8.17 13.32 -9.35
CA ARG A 53 8.63 12.49 -8.23
C ARG A 53 7.56 11.46 -7.93
N PHE A 54 7.90 10.19 -8.09
CA PHE A 54 7.05 9.06 -7.75
C PHE A 54 7.31 8.64 -6.30
N ALA A 55 6.37 8.94 -5.40
CA ALA A 55 6.51 8.75 -3.96
C ALA A 55 5.51 7.73 -3.38
N PRO A 56 5.46 6.49 -3.87
CA PRO A 56 4.54 5.48 -3.35
C PRO A 56 4.94 5.01 -1.96
N SER A 57 3.99 4.44 -1.22
CA SER A 57 4.31 3.78 0.05
C SER A 57 5.26 2.61 -0.14
N ALA A 58 5.06 1.80 -1.17
CA ALA A 58 6.00 0.79 -1.69
C ALA A 58 5.58 0.38 -3.09
N VAL A 59 6.52 -0.15 -3.87
CA VAL A 59 6.24 -0.77 -5.17
C VAL A 59 6.39 -2.27 -5.04
N VAL A 60 5.30 -2.98 -5.21
CA VAL A 60 5.25 -4.43 -5.44
C VAL A 60 5.03 -4.69 -6.93
N ASN A 61 5.19 -5.93 -7.39
CA ASN A 61 5.03 -6.28 -8.80
C ASN A 61 3.66 -5.80 -9.33
N ILE A 62 3.68 -4.79 -10.20
CA ILE A 62 2.50 -4.24 -10.86
C ILE A 62 2.40 -4.92 -12.23
N LYS A 63 1.27 -5.59 -12.50
CA LYS A 63 1.16 -6.53 -13.61
C LYS A 63 1.03 -5.89 -14.99
N ASN A 64 0.43 -4.71 -15.09
CA ASN A 64 -0.06 -4.20 -16.37
C ASN A 64 0.71 -2.98 -16.89
N SER A 65 1.63 -2.42 -16.11
CA SER A 65 2.43 -1.27 -16.55
C SER A 65 3.81 -1.37 -15.92
N SER A 66 4.82 -1.44 -16.75
CA SER A 66 6.19 -1.35 -16.26
C SER A 66 6.47 0.09 -15.84
N ILE A 67 6.62 0.35 -14.54
CA ILE A 67 7.07 1.68 -14.05
C ILE A 67 8.41 2.06 -14.69
N VAL A 68 9.21 1.06 -15.06
CA VAL A 68 10.45 1.23 -15.82
C VAL A 68 10.24 2.04 -17.11
N ASP A 69 9.12 1.83 -17.80
CA ASP A 69 8.84 2.54 -19.05
C ASP A 69 8.50 4.02 -18.81
N PHE A 70 7.83 4.33 -17.70
CA PHE A 70 7.56 5.73 -17.30
C PHE A 70 8.82 6.46 -16.82
N VAL A 71 9.83 5.75 -16.35
CA VAL A 71 11.15 6.32 -16.06
C VAL A 71 11.89 6.58 -17.38
N LYS A 72 11.92 5.60 -18.27
CA LYS A 72 12.62 5.71 -19.56
C LYS A 72 12.09 6.83 -20.46
N ASP A 73 10.79 7.07 -20.42
CA ASP A 73 10.16 8.13 -21.21
C ASP A 73 10.15 9.51 -20.52
N GLY A 74 10.71 9.61 -19.30
CA GLY A 74 10.83 10.84 -18.54
C GLY A 74 9.54 11.31 -17.85
N THR A 75 8.51 10.46 -17.76
CA THR A 75 7.30 10.75 -16.95
C THR A 75 7.67 10.79 -15.46
N ILE A 76 8.55 9.87 -15.04
CA ILE A 76 9.11 9.80 -13.69
C ILE A 76 10.62 9.97 -13.78
N ASP A 77 11.21 10.87 -13.01
CA ASP A 77 12.66 11.05 -12.92
C ASP A 77 13.19 10.94 -11.49
N ARG A 78 12.35 10.94 -10.47
CA ARG A 78 12.71 10.78 -9.06
C ARG A 78 11.81 9.76 -8.38
N ILE A 79 12.40 8.93 -7.54
CA ILE A 79 11.66 7.91 -6.77
C ILE A 79 12.00 8.04 -5.29
N GLU A 80 10.96 8.09 -4.45
CA GLU A 80 11.09 8.05 -2.99
C GLU A 80 10.01 7.12 -2.41
N ALA A 81 10.42 6.00 -1.81
CA ALA A 81 9.51 4.96 -1.37
C ALA A 81 9.99 4.27 -0.08
N SER A 82 9.15 3.44 0.54
CA SER A 82 9.64 2.57 1.62
C SER A 82 10.14 1.20 1.11
N GLY A 83 9.99 0.92 -0.17
CA GLY A 83 10.54 -0.27 -0.81
C GLY A 83 10.15 -0.36 -2.27
N ILE A 84 11.05 -0.88 -3.07
CA ILE A 84 10.84 -1.21 -4.49
C ILE A 84 11.27 -2.65 -4.74
N ARG A 85 10.47 -3.39 -5.51
CA ARG A 85 10.70 -4.80 -5.82
C ARG A 85 10.46 -5.07 -7.31
N GLY A 86 10.79 -6.28 -7.73
CA GLY A 86 10.57 -6.74 -9.10
C GLY A 86 11.37 -5.95 -10.13
N SER A 87 10.85 -5.83 -11.35
CA SER A 87 11.54 -5.25 -12.49
C SER A 87 12.04 -3.81 -12.25
N LEU A 88 11.30 -3.01 -11.49
CA LEU A 88 11.75 -1.66 -11.13
C LEU A 88 12.97 -1.70 -10.21
N GLY A 89 12.94 -2.58 -9.18
CA GLY A 89 14.08 -2.75 -8.27
C GLY A 89 15.33 -3.20 -9.01
N ASP A 90 15.20 -4.20 -9.88
CA ASP A 90 16.31 -4.71 -10.69
C ASP A 90 16.86 -3.63 -11.64
N ALA A 91 15.99 -2.87 -12.28
CA ALA A 91 16.40 -1.80 -13.20
C ALA A 91 17.11 -0.65 -12.46
N VAL A 92 16.63 -0.25 -11.29
CA VAL A 92 17.30 0.76 -10.44
C VAL A 92 18.69 0.31 -10.04
N LEU A 93 18.85 -0.96 -9.63
CA LEU A 93 20.17 -1.52 -9.26
C LEU A 93 21.15 -1.55 -10.45
N THR A 94 20.66 -1.56 -11.68
CA THR A 94 21.45 -1.56 -12.89
C THR A 94 21.62 -0.17 -13.53
N GLY A 95 21.25 0.89 -12.83
CA GLY A 95 21.49 2.28 -13.25
C GLY A 95 20.39 2.89 -14.09
N LEU A 96 19.13 2.52 -13.87
CA LEU A 96 17.98 3.14 -14.56
C LEU A 96 17.81 4.63 -14.25
N MET A 97 18.17 5.04 -13.02
CA MET A 97 17.92 6.40 -12.53
C MET A 97 19.19 7.24 -12.61
N ASP A 98 19.08 8.48 -13.05
CA ASP A 98 20.17 9.47 -12.99
C ASP A 98 20.35 10.00 -11.56
N GLU A 99 19.24 10.17 -10.82
CA GLU A 99 19.24 10.59 -9.43
C GLU A 99 19.12 9.39 -8.47
N PRO A 100 19.75 9.43 -7.28
CA PRO A 100 19.60 8.38 -6.30
C PRO A 100 18.17 8.19 -5.84
N VAL A 101 17.71 6.95 -5.79
CA VAL A 101 16.41 6.59 -5.20
C VAL A 101 16.50 6.72 -3.68
N ILE A 102 15.53 7.40 -3.07
CA ILE A 102 15.44 7.54 -1.62
C ILE A 102 14.56 6.41 -1.07
N LEU A 103 15.13 5.57 -0.21
CA LEU A 103 14.41 4.52 0.50
C LEU A 103 14.27 4.89 1.97
N ARG A 104 13.02 5.05 2.43
CA ARG A 104 12.69 5.29 3.84
C ARG A 104 12.14 4.02 4.48
N THR A 105 12.32 3.85 5.76
CA THR A 105 11.61 2.80 6.49
C THR A 105 10.09 3.07 6.48
N HIS A 106 9.28 2.04 6.77
CA HIS A 106 7.82 2.19 6.82
C HIS A 106 7.35 3.31 7.75
N GLY A 107 7.99 3.50 8.91
CA GLY A 107 7.69 4.59 9.82
C GLY A 107 8.28 5.93 9.41
N ALA A 108 9.44 5.93 8.73
CA ALA A 108 10.11 7.16 8.33
C ALA A 108 9.40 7.89 7.18
N ARG A 109 8.71 7.17 6.28
CA ARG A 109 7.96 7.81 5.20
C ARG A 109 6.80 8.67 5.73
N PRO A 110 5.83 8.16 6.52
CA PRO A 110 4.77 8.99 7.08
C PRO A 110 5.31 10.13 7.95
N ARG A 111 6.37 9.89 8.74
CA ARG A 111 7.03 10.96 9.49
C ARG A 111 7.57 12.06 8.58
N ALA A 112 8.20 11.69 7.46
CA ALA A 112 8.75 12.66 6.52
C ALA A 112 7.67 13.50 5.85
N ILE A 113 6.49 12.91 5.56
CA ILE A 113 5.33 13.63 5.03
C ILE A 113 4.79 14.60 6.08
N GLU A 114 4.55 14.12 7.30
CA GLU A 114 4.04 14.96 8.40
C GLU A 114 4.98 16.12 8.75
N ALA A 115 6.28 15.88 8.67
CA ALA A 115 7.31 16.90 8.95
C ALA A 115 7.60 17.85 7.77
N GLY A 116 6.95 17.66 6.60
CA GLY A 116 7.20 18.46 5.40
C GLY A 116 8.54 18.18 4.71
N GLU A 117 9.22 17.07 5.07
CA GLU A 117 10.45 16.64 4.38
C GLU A 117 10.15 15.95 3.04
N LEU A 118 8.96 15.37 2.91
CA LEU A 118 8.40 14.80 1.69
C LEU A 118 7.03 15.44 1.46
N GLU A 119 6.99 16.48 0.66
CA GLU A 119 5.75 17.12 0.24
C GLU A 119 5.08 16.30 -0.86
N ILE A 120 3.78 16.05 -0.72
CA ILE A 120 2.94 15.34 -1.70
C ILE A 120 2.01 16.35 -2.36
N ASP A 121 2.20 16.59 -3.65
CA ASP A 121 1.32 17.48 -4.42
C ASP A 121 -0.02 16.81 -4.73
N ALA A 122 0.01 15.52 -5.11
CA ALA A 122 -1.18 14.75 -5.40
C ALA A 122 -1.09 13.32 -4.86
N ALA A 123 -2.06 12.92 -4.03
CA ALA A 123 -2.23 11.56 -3.55
C ALA A 123 -3.37 10.87 -4.30
N PHE A 124 -3.07 9.75 -4.96
CA PHE A 124 -4.07 8.86 -5.55
C PHE A 124 -4.30 7.68 -4.61
N ILE A 125 -5.47 7.64 -3.98
CA ILE A 125 -5.81 6.65 -2.96
C ILE A 125 -6.82 5.66 -3.54
N GLY A 126 -6.37 4.42 -3.73
CA GLY A 126 -7.27 3.33 -4.08
C GLY A 126 -8.12 2.93 -2.89
N ALA A 127 -9.41 2.76 -3.11
CA ALA A 127 -10.37 2.31 -2.11
C ALA A 127 -11.29 1.23 -2.68
N SER A 128 -11.53 0.17 -1.90
CA SER A 128 -12.43 -0.92 -2.33
C SER A 128 -13.90 -0.52 -2.31
N ALA A 129 -14.23 0.61 -1.69
CA ALA A 129 -15.50 1.31 -1.83
C ALA A 129 -15.34 2.79 -1.44
N ALA A 130 -16.10 3.65 -2.08
CA ALA A 130 -16.20 5.07 -1.74
C ALA A 130 -17.58 5.60 -2.10
N ASP A 131 -18.00 6.71 -1.46
CA ASP A 131 -19.15 7.48 -1.89
C ASP A 131 -18.77 8.70 -2.72
N GLU A 132 -19.74 9.35 -3.33
CA GLU A 132 -19.54 10.51 -4.20
C GLU A 132 -19.07 11.78 -3.48
N TYR A 133 -19.06 11.77 -2.15
CA TYR A 133 -18.57 12.87 -1.32
C TYR A 133 -17.14 12.65 -0.81
N GLY A 134 -16.59 11.43 -1.00
CA GLY A 134 -15.21 11.12 -0.69
C GLY A 134 -14.96 10.36 0.60
N ASN A 135 -16.02 9.85 1.29
CA ASN A 135 -15.78 8.84 2.31
C ASN A 135 -15.33 7.55 1.63
N ALA A 136 -14.23 6.98 2.09
CA ALA A 136 -13.62 5.83 1.44
C ALA A 136 -13.18 4.78 2.45
N THR A 137 -13.27 3.51 2.05
CA THR A 137 -12.87 2.36 2.88
C THR A 137 -12.19 1.29 2.04
N GLY A 138 -11.34 0.50 2.69
CA GLY A 138 -10.75 -0.71 2.11
C GLY A 138 -11.38 -2.00 2.65
N GLN A 139 -12.46 -1.94 3.42
CA GLN A 139 -12.96 -3.08 4.19
C GLN A 139 -14.13 -3.82 3.54
N ILE A 140 -14.78 -3.24 2.54
CA ILE A 140 -15.95 -3.80 1.88
C ILE A 140 -15.75 -3.88 0.37
N GLY A 141 -16.55 -4.73 -0.28
CA GLY A 141 -16.50 -4.92 -1.73
C GLY A 141 -15.55 -6.03 -2.18
N PRO A 142 -15.56 -6.37 -3.48
CA PRO A 142 -14.77 -7.48 -4.04
C PRO A 142 -13.25 -7.29 -3.88
N ASN A 143 -12.81 -6.03 -3.91
CA ASN A 143 -11.40 -5.65 -3.80
C ASN A 143 -11.00 -5.24 -2.38
N ALA A 144 -11.69 -5.74 -1.35
CA ALA A 144 -11.36 -5.44 0.03
C ALA A 144 -9.89 -5.76 0.36
N CYS A 145 -9.18 -4.77 0.89
CA CYS A 145 -7.74 -4.85 1.19
C CYS A 145 -7.43 -4.61 2.67
N GLY A 146 -8.45 -4.40 3.50
CA GLY A 146 -8.33 -4.05 4.91
C GLY A 146 -8.41 -2.55 5.16
N SER A 147 -7.88 -2.09 6.27
CA SER A 147 -7.84 -0.66 6.58
C SER A 147 -6.92 0.09 5.62
N LEU A 148 -7.27 1.32 5.26
CA LEU A 148 -6.45 2.23 4.46
C LEU A 148 -5.46 3.02 5.33
N GLY A 149 -5.02 2.44 6.47
CA GLY A 149 -4.28 3.15 7.50
C GLY A 149 -2.99 3.82 7.03
N TYR A 150 -2.26 3.19 6.11
CA TYR A 150 -1.02 3.78 5.58
C TYR A 150 -1.28 4.94 4.60
N SER A 151 -2.46 4.96 3.97
CA SER A 151 -2.90 6.04 3.08
C SER A 151 -3.35 7.29 3.84
N PHE A 152 -3.60 7.15 5.15
CA PHE A 152 -4.17 8.22 5.96
C PHE A 152 -3.29 9.46 5.99
N ILE A 153 -1.97 9.29 6.15
CA ILE A 153 -1.06 10.44 6.22
C ILE A 153 -1.00 11.21 4.89
N ASP A 154 -1.08 10.50 3.77
CA ASP A 154 -1.13 11.12 2.45
C ASP A 154 -2.45 11.87 2.26
N ALA A 155 -3.59 11.27 2.68
CA ALA A 155 -4.88 11.97 2.67
C ALA A 155 -4.88 13.22 3.55
N TYR A 156 -4.18 13.17 4.67
CA TYR A 156 -4.15 14.27 5.63
C TYR A 156 -3.22 15.41 5.24
N CYS A 157 -2.09 15.10 4.57
CA CYS A 157 -1.01 16.06 4.31
C CYS A 157 -0.86 16.45 2.83
N ALA A 158 -1.36 15.66 1.88
CA ALA A 158 -1.21 16.00 0.47
C ALA A 158 -1.97 17.28 0.10
N SER A 159 -1.44 18.04 -0.86
CA SER A 159 -2.09 19.25 -1.36
C SER A 159 -3.39 18.95 -2.08
N LYS A 160 -3.46 17.81 -2.78
CA LYS A 160 -4.65 17.29 -3.46
C LYS A 160 -4.81 15.80 -3.26
N VAL A 161 -6.03 15.35 -3.06
CA VAL A 161 -6.37 13.95 -2.80
C VAL A 161 -7.46 13.47 -3.76
N VAL A 162 -7.15 12.43 -4.52
CA VAL A 162 -8.08 11.75 -5.43
C VAL A 162 -8.30 10.32 -4.93
N VAL A 163 -9.54 10.00 -4.60
CA VAL A 163 -9.94 8.61 -4.32
C VAL A 163 -10.33 7.93 -5.63
N VAL A 164 -9.76 6.74 -5.87
CA VAL A 164 -10.05 5.90 -7.04
C VAL A 164 -10.72 4.61 -6.57
N THR A 165 -11.91 4.33 -7.09
CA THR A 165 -12.68 3.13 -6.71
C THR A 165 -13.37 2.51 -7.92
N ASP A 166 -13.65 1.21 -7.89
CA ASP A 166 -14.55 0.53 -8.83
C ASP A 166 -15.92 0.21 -8.20
N ASN A 167 -16.09 0.54 -6.92
CA ASN A 167 -17.30 0.28 -6.15
C ASN A 167 -17.81 1.56 -5.48
N LEU A 168 -18.54 2.35 -6.24
CA LEU A 168 -19.23 3.53 -5.71
C LEU A 168 -20.48 3.09 -4.95
N VAL A 169 -20.59 3.48 -3.68
CA VAL A 169 -21.70 3.14 -2.78
C VAL A 169 -22.50 4.37 -2.42
N GLU A 170 -23.72 4.16 -1.91
CA GLU A 170 -24.56 5.25 -1.42
C GLU A 170 -23.92 5.97 -0.22
N TYR A 171 -24.15 7.27 -0.17
CA TYR A 171 -23.72 8.09 0.97
C TYR A 171 -24.56 7.79 2.23
N PRO A 172 -23.92 7.68 3.42
CA PRO A 172 -22.49 7.73 3.67
C PRO A 172 -21.80 6.36 3.54
N CYS A 173 -20.64 6.30 2.93
CA CYS A 173 -19.77 5.12 3.00
C CYS A 173 -19.24 4.97 4.43
N CYS A 174 -19.81 4.04 5.20
CA CYS A 174 -19.53 3.87 6.62
C CYS A 174 -19.27 2.40 6.98
N PRO A 175 -18.22 2.10 7.79
CA PRO A 175 -17.24 3.03 8.35
C PRO A 175 -16.24 3.54 7.31
N ALA A 176 -15.94 4.83 7.31
CA ALA A 176 -14.93 5.42 6.46
C ALA A 176 -13.54 5.29 7.10
N SER A 177 -12.60 4.71 6.35
CA SER A 177 -11.17 4.75 6.72
C SER A 177 -10.55 6.11 6.38
N ILE A 178 -10.97 6.70 5.28
CA ILE A 178 -10.63 8.07 4.85
C ILE A 178 -11.92 8.88 4.83
N SER A 179 -11.93 9.98 5.59
CA SER A 179 -13.10 10.87 5.65
C SER A 179 -13.14 11.81 4.45
N GLN A 180 -14.35 12.10 3.99
CA GLN A 180 -14.61 13.07 2.90
C GLN A 180 -13.91 14.43 3.09
N GLN A 181 -13.66 14.86 4.33
CA GLN A 181 -13.01 16.14 4.59
C GLN A 181 -11.58 16.25 4.04
N TYR A 182 -10.92 15.12 3.81
CA TYR A 182 -9.55 15.03 3.31
C TYR A 182 -9.46 14.70 1.81
N VAL A 183 -10.59 14.57 1.14
CA VAL A 183 -10.66 14.15 -0.27
C VAL A 183 -11.13 15.33 -1.12
N ASP A 184 -10.42 15.64 -2.19
CA ASP A 184 -10.83 16.67 -3.15
C ASP A 184 -11.77 16.09 -4.21
N TYR A 185 -11.42 14.93 -4.78
CA TYR A 185 -12.17 14.30 -5.86
C TYR A 185 -12.28 12.79 -5.71
N VAL A 186 -13.33 12.24 -6.31
CA VAL A 186 -13.57 10.79 -6.41
C VAL A 186 -13.67 10.43 -7.89
N VAL A 187 -13.04 9.32 -8.28
CA VAL A 187 -13.16 8.77 -9.64
C VAL A 187 -13.59 7.32 -9.55
N LYS A 188 -14.67 7.00 -10.26
CA LYS A 188 -15.04 5.61 -10.51
C LYS A 188 -14.34 5.11 -11.76
N VAL A 189 -13.63 4.01 -11.65
CA VAL A 189 -13.01 3.27 -12.76
C VAL A 189 -13.70 1.91 -12.91
N ASP A 190 -13.48 1.24 -14.03
CA ASP A 190 -14.07 -0.09 -14.26
C ASP A 190 -13.46 -1.14 -13.32
N ARG A 191 -12.18 -0.97 -12.97
CA ARG A 191 -11.44 -1.93 -12.16
C ARG A 191 -10.25 -1.26 -11.45
N ILE A 192 -10.14 -1.48 -10.14
CA ILE A 192 -9.01 -1.00 -9.33
C ILE A 192 -7.95 -2.08 -9.11
N GLY A 193 -8.28 -3.35 -9.36
CA GLY A 193 -7.33 -4.43 -9.15
C GLY A 193 -7.89 -5.83 -9.36
N ASP A 194 -7.02 -6.82 -9.13
CA ASP A 194 -7.34 -8.25 -9.19
C ASP A 194 -7.65 -8.78 -7.78
N PRO A 195 -8.92 -9.05 -7.43
CA PRO A 195 -9.31 -9.47 -6.08
C PRO A 195 -8.63 -10.76 -5.63
N GLU A 196 -8.25 -11.65 -6.56
CA GLU A 196 -7.53 -12.88 -6.23
C GLU A 196 -6.09 -12.63 -5.74
N LYS A 197 -5.55 -11.42 -5.97
CA LYS A 197 -4.18 -11.03 -5.59
C LYS A 197 -4.14 -9.98 -4.50
N ILE A 198 -5.23 -9.26 -4.29
CA ILE A 198 -5.32 -8.20 -3.28
C ILE A 198 -5.30 -8.80 -1.87
N GLY A 199 -6.20 -9.71 -1.55
CA GLY A 199 -6.35 -10.26 -0.20
C GLY A 199 -5.40 -11.42 0.14
N LYS A 200 -4.97 -12.18 -0.86
CA LYS A 200 -4.29 -13.47 -0.68
C LYS A 200 -2.76 -13.43 -0.91
N GLY A 201 -2.19 -12.30 -1.27
CA GLY A 201 -0.97 -12.30 -2.07
C GLY A 201 0.36 -12.43 -1.33
N ALA A 202 0.56 -11.83 -0.18
CA ALA A 202 1.94 -11.61 0.32
C ALA A 202 2.38 -12.54 1.44
N ALA A 203 1.47 -13.11 2.20
CA ALA A 203 1.78 -13.90 3.38
C ALA A 203 1.44 -15.38 3.15
N ARG A 204 2.35 -16.12 2.54
CA ARG A 204 2.24 -17.57 2.39
C ARG A 204 3.20 -18.26 3.33
N MET A 205 2.69 -19.23 4.08
CA MET A 205 3.54 -20.12 4.88
C MET A 205 4.45 -20.95 3.96
N THR A 206 5.71 -21.08 4.35
CA THR A 206 6.64 -21.95 3.62
C THR A 206 6.20 -23.42 3.66
N LYS A 207 6.51 -24.12 2.58
CA LYS A 207 6.38 -25.59 2.49
C LYS A 207 7.75 -26.28 2.44
N ASN A 208 8.83 -25.50 2.45
CA ASN A 208 10.19 -26.03 2.43
C ASN A 208 10.52 -26.67 3.79
N PRO A 209 10.94 -27.95 3.84
CA PRO A 209 11.23 -28.63 5.10
C PRO A 209 12.31 -27.96 5.96
N ARG A 210 13.34 -27.39 5.33
CA ARG A 210 14.41 -26.63 6.03
C ARG A 210 13.86 -25.38 6.70
N ASP A 211 13.01 -24.64 6.00
CA ASP A 211 12.40 -23.42 6.52
C ASP A 211 11.43 -23.73 7.65
N LEU A 212 10.65 -24.82 7.53
CA LEU A 212 9.75 -25.28 8.58
C LEU A 212 10.54 -25.66 9.85
N MET A 213 11.67 -26.35 9.70
CA MET A 213 12.55 -26.67 10.81
C MET A 213 13.12 -25.40 11.48
N ILE A 214 13.51 -24.41 10.70
CA ILE A 214 13.97 -23.10 11.23
C ILE A 214 12.83 -22.44 12.03
N ALA A 215 11.63 -22.42 11.46
CA ALA A 215 10.45 -21.85 12.10
C ALA A 215 10.09 -22.54 13.43
N GLU A 216 10.15 -23.87 13.45
CA GLU A 216 9.92 -24.66 14.65
C GLU A 216 10.95 -24.37 15.76
N ARG A 217 12.25 -24.35 15.42
CA ARG A 217 13.31 -24.01 16.36
C ARG A 217 13.19 -22.58 16.88
N ALA A 218 12.80 -21.63 16.04
CA ALA A 218 12.53 -20.27 16.48
C ALA A 218 11.37 -20.22 17.50
N ALA A 219 10.28 -20.95 17.26
CA ALA A 219 9.19 -21.09 18.22
C ALA A 219 9.63 -21.73 19.54
N ASP A 220 10.51 -22.74 19.51
CA ASP A 220 11.08 -23.37 20.72
C ASP A 220 11.90 -22.36 21.54
N VAL A 221 12.73 -21.54 20.88
CA VAL A 221 13.52 -20.48 21.55
C VAL A 221 12.60 -19.45 22.21
N ILE A 222 11.55 -19.00 21.52
CA ILE A 222 10.57 -18.06 22.07
C ILE A 222 9.88 -18.70 23.29
N ALA A 223 9.42 -19.94 23.16
CA ALA A 223 8.73 -20.67 24.22
C ALA A 223 9.64 -20.98 25.44
N ALA A 224 10.95 -21.06 25.25
CA ALA A 224 11.92 -21.23 26.33
C ALA A 224 12.30 -19.90 27.02
N SER A 225 11.94 -18.77 26.43
CA SER A 225 12.26 -17.48 27.01
C SER A 225 11.39 -17.15 28.23
N ARG A 226 11.92 -16.30 29.13
CA ARG A 226 11.16 -15.76 30.28
C ARG A 226 9.98 -14.86 29.86
N MET A 227 9.94 -14.43 28.59
CA MET A 227 8.86 -13.60 28.06
C MET A 227 7.63 -14.40 27.69
N PHE A 228 7.76 -15.71 27.48
CA PHE A 228 6.64 -16.61 27.13
C PHE A 228 5.84 -16.98 28.39
N LYS A 229 4.93 -16.11 28.76
CA LYS A 229 4.06 -16.22 29.95
C LYS A 229 2.67 -15.66 29.62
N GLU A 230 1.72 -15.87 30.51
CA GLU A 230 0.37 -15.32 30.36
C GLU A 230 0.39 -13.81 30.06
N ASN A 231 -0.44 -13.39 29.12
CA ASN A 231 -0.55 -12.02 28.65
C ASN A 231 0.71 -11.46 27.96
N PHE A 232 1.59 -12.32 27.42
CA PHE A 232 2.68 -11.82 26.58
C PHE A 232 2.15 -11.22 25.27
N SER A 233 2.89 -10.31 24.69
CA SER A 233 2.64 -9.79 23.35
C SER A 233 3.81 -10.11 22.42
N PHE A 234 3.52 -10.30 21.14
CA PHE A 234 4.56 -10.58 20.15
C PHE A 234 4.25 -9.95 18.81
N GLN A 235 5.28 -9.79 17.99
CA GLN A 235 5.18 -9.35 16.61
C GLN A 235 5.78 -10.41 15.71
N THR A 236 5.10 -10.70 14.60
CA THR A 236 5.63 -11.54 13.53
C THR A 236 5.92 -10.74 12.27
N GLY A 237 6.88 -11.20 11.46
CA GLY A 237 7.11 -10.66 10.13
C GLY A 237 6.18 -11.28 9.10
N ALA A 238 6.06 -10.64 7.94
CA ALA A 238 5.25 -11.13 6.81
C ALA A 238 5.96 -12.23 5.98
N GLY A 239 7.16 -12.64 6.36
CA GLY A 239 7.92 -13.69 5.67
C GLY A 239 7.36 -15.08 5.89
N ALA A 240 7.54 -15.96 4.93
CA ALA A 240 6.99 -17.32 4.94
C ALA A 240 7.44 -18.16 6.16
N ILE A 241 8.69 -17.99 6.61
CA ILE A 241 9.25 -18.63 7.82
C ILE A 241 8.63 -18.04 9.09
N SER A 242 8.44 -16.71 9.13
CA SER A 242 7.84 -16.03 10.29
C SER A 242 6.41 -16.48 10.52
N ILE A 243 5.64 -16.67 9.45
CA ILE A 243 4.26 -17.17 9.51
C ILE A 243 4.24 -18.62 10.03
N ALA A 244 5.12 -19.48 9.53
CA ALA A 244 5.25 -20.84 10.03
C ALA A 244 5.65 -20.86 11.52
N CYS A 245 6.55 -19.97 11.95
CA CYS A 245 6.93 -19.83 13.35
C CYS A 245 5.72 -19.44 14.23
N THR A 246 4.83 -18.59 13.75
CA THR A 246 3.60 -18.22 14.48
C THR A 246 2.70 -19.42 14.73
N ASN A 247 2.53 -20.30 13.74
CA ASN A 247 1.75 -21.52 13.89
C ASN A 247 2.37 -22.47 14.94
N TYR A 248 3.67 -22.71 14.85
CA TYR A 248 4.38 -23.50 15.85
C TYR A 248 4.31 -22.87 17.26
N LEU A 249 4.34 -21.54 17.33
CA LEU A 249 4.20 -20.84 18.61
C LEU A 249 2.79 -21.04 19.21
N ALA A 250 1.75 -21.00 18.38
CA ALA A 250 0.37 -21.28 18.80
C ALA A 250 0.25 -22.68 19.43
N GLU A 251 0.86 -23.71 18.82
CA GLU A 251 0.91 -25.05 19.40
C GLU A 251 1.59 -25.09 20.79
N ARG A 252 2.67 -24.28 20.99
CA ARG A 252 3.34 -24.18 22.29
C ARG A 252 2.47 -23.47 23.33
N MET A 253 1.71 -22.45 22.86
CA MET A 253 0.73 -21.74 23.71
C MET A 253 -0.35 -22.70 24.21
N GLU A 254 -0.95 -23.50 23.34
CA GLU A 254 -1.96 -24.49 23.69
C GLU A 254 -1.42 -25.52 24.69
N LYS A 255 -0.24 -26.09 24.41
CA LYS A 255 0.40 -27.08 25.27
C LYS A 255 0.70 -26.59 26.70
N ARG A 256 0.95 -25.30 26.87
CA ARG A 256 1.28 -24.68 28.16
C ARG A 256 0.13 -23.92 28.79
N GLY A 257 -1.02 -23.82 28.13
CA GLY A 257 -2.16 -23.01 28.56
C GLY A 257 -1.87 -21.52 28.64
N VAL A 258 -0.92 -21.02 27.85
CA VAL A 258 -0.52 -19.61 27.82
C VAL A 258 -1.33 -18.88 26.77
N LYS A 259 -1.88 -17.72 27.15
CA LYS A 259 -2.59 -16.82 26.21
C LYS A 259 -1.80 -15.53 26.00
N ALA A 260 -1.70 -15.09 24.76
CA ALA A 260 -1.14 -13.80 24.42
C ALA A 260 -2.14 -12.68 24.68
N SER A 261 -1.66 -11.49 25.05
CA SER A 261 -2.50 -10.29 25.16
C SER A 261 -2.86 -9.74 23.79
N PHE A 262 -1.89 -9.63 22.90
CA PHE A 262 -2.12 -9.30 21.51
C PHE A 262 -0.93 -9.70 20.62
N ALA A 263 -1.20 -9.84 19.33
CA ALA A 263 -0.19 -10.05 18.31
C ALA A 263 -0.24 -8.94 17.25
N LEU A 264 0.92 -8.48 16.80
CA LEU A 264 1.08 -7.47 15.77
C LEU A 264 1.88 -8.03 14.61
N GLY A 265 1.61 -7.59 13.40
CA GLY A 265 2.40 -7.92 12.20
C GLY A 265 1.54 -8.23 10.99
N GLY A 266 2.17 -8.69 9.92
CA GLY A 266 1.52 -9.05 8.66
C GLY A 266 0.70 -10.34 8.74
N MET A 267 -0.17 -10.46 9.73
CA MET A 267 -1.10 -11.58 9.80
C MET A 267 -2.23 -11.33 8.79
N THR A 268 -2.23 -12.12 7.74
CA THR A 268 -3.35 -12.24 6.81
C THR A 268 -4.08 -13.53 7.09
N ALA A 269 -5.40 -13.46 7.06
CA ALA A 269 -6.26 -14.62 7.25
C ALA A 269 -5.99 -15.74 6.24
#